data_153bcd2013512ab4c018d6c4a6c3400a
#
_entry.id   153bcd2013512ab4c018d6c4a6c3400a
#
_cell.length_a   1.000
_cell.length_b   1.000
_cell.length_c   1.000
_cell.angle_alpha   90.00
_cell.angle_beta   90.00
_cell.angle_gamma   90.00
#
_symmetry.space_group_name_H-M   'P 1'
#
loop_
_entity.id
_entity.type
_entity.pdbx_description
1 polymer ?
#
loop_
_entity_poly.entity_id
_entity_poly.type
_entity_poly.pdbx_seq_one_letter_code
_entity_poly.pdbx_strand_id
1 'polypeptide(L)'
;MLARFVSAAAAIGLAVLCSAALAQSPAPTPLNLATAHAQQSKLACNACHGDKTPTSVTAEESLATVNQNCVNCHGDAKSLAEKLAPNLVHKEINPHGSHLVEIDCVTCHHGHSAGEAYCQQCHAFDMTMPPKAKK
;
A
#
# COMPACT_ATOMS: atom_id res chain seq x y z
N MET A 1 15.86 -85.78 -16.51
CA MET A 1 15.34 -84.48 -17.11
C MET A 1 15.25 -83.49 -16.00
N LEU A 2 16.22 -82.54 -15.95
CA LEU A 2 16.27 -81.51 -14.89
C LEU A 2 15.55 -80.25 -15.38
N ALA A 3 14.49 -79.88 -14.69
CA ALA A 3 13.83 -78.61 -14.92
C ALA A 3 14.55 -77.48 -14.08
N ARG A 4 15.07 -76.49 -14.76
CA ARG A 4 15.68 -75.31 -14.14
C ARG A 4 14.59 -74.28 -13.86
N PHE A 5 14.36 -73.95 -12.58
CA PHE A 5 13.56 -72.79 -12.15
C PHE A 5 14.45 -71.55 -12.15
N VAL A 6 14.08 -70.60 -12.99
CA VAL A 6 14.68 -69.26 -13.04
C VAL A 6 13.86 -68.38 -12.14
N SER A 7 14.43 -67.99 -10.97
CA SER A 7 13.81 -66.99 -10.12
C SER A 7 14.10 -65.56 -10.64
N ALA A 8 13.07 -64.88 -11.06
CA ALA A 8 13.15 -63.45 -11.38
C ALA A 8 12.98 -62.65 -10.10
N ALA A 9 14.04 -61.98 -9.64
CA ALA A 9 13.96 -61.01 -8.56
C ALA A 9 13.50 -59.65 -9.10
N ALA A 10 12.28 -59.26 -8.74
CA ALA A 10 11.76 -57.93 -9.07
C ALA A 10 12.31 -56.93 -8.04
N ALA A 11 13.20 -56.04 -8.49
CA ALA A 11 13.67 -54.92 -7.70
C ALA A 11 12.62 -53.79 -7.76
N ILE A 12 11.89 -53.58 -6.67
CA ILE A 12 10.98 -52.46 -6.48
C ILE A 12 11.82 -51.25 -6.09
N GLY A 13 12.06 -50.37 -7.08
CA GLY A 13 12.69 -49.08 -6.88
C GLY A 13 11.71 -48.08 -6.24
N LEU A 14 11.92 -47.79 -4.96
CA LEU A 14 11.17 -46.77 -4.24
C LEU A 14 11.67 -45.38 -4.68
N ALA A 15 10.97 -44.75 -5.64
CA ALA A 15 11.24 -43.39 -6.04
C ALA A 15 10.69 -42.43 -4.97
N VAL A 16 11.56 -41.92 -4.10
CA VAL A 16 11.25 -40.85 -3.16
C VAL A 16 11.10 -39.55 -3.95
N LEU A 17 9.85 -39.19 -4.25
CA LEU A 17 9.53 -37.86 -4.79
C LEU A 17 9.74 -36.82 -3.69
N CYS A 18 10.91 -36.19 -3.70
CA CYS A 18 11.21 -35.03 -2.85
C CYS A 18 10.42 -33.84 -3.41
N SER A 19 9.18 -33.66 -2.91
CA SER A 19 8.40 -32.46 -3.22
C SER A 19 9.07 -31.27 -2.54
N ALA A 20 9.93 -30.57 -3.28
CA ALA A 20 10.44 -29.28 -2.87
C ALA A 20 9.24 -28.31 -2.83
N ALA A 21 8.70 -28.08 -1.62
CA ALA A 21 7.78 -26.99 -1.40
C ALA A 21 8.53 -25.69 -1.71
N LEU A 22 8.26 -25.13 -2.87
CA LEU A 22 8.72 -23.79 -3.22
C LEU A 22 8.08 -22.84 -2.19
N ALA A 23 8.87 -22.41 -1.21
CA ALA A 23 8.47 -21.36 -0.29
C ALA A 23 8.19 -20.11 -1.14
N GLN A 24 6.91 -19.86 -1.41
CA GLN A 24 6.48 -18.64 -2.08
C GLN A 24 6.86 -17.49 -1.14
N SER A 25 7.76 -16.64 -1.60
CA SER A 25 8.02 -15.38 -0.92
C SER A 25 6.68 -14.67 -0.73
N PRO A 26 6.36 -14.18 0.49
CA PRO A 26 5.13 -13.44 0.70
C PRO A 26 5.06 -12.32 -0.34
N ALA A 27 3.89 -12.17 -0.97
CA ALA A 27 3.66 -11.08 -1.91
C ALA A 27 4.04 -9.75 -1.23
N PRO A 28 4.71 -8.83 -1.93
CA PRO A 28 5.09 -7.55 -1.34
C PRO A 28 3.82 -6.89 -0.78
N THR A 29 3.85 -6.54 0.51
CA THR A 29 2.74 -5.83 1.16
C THR A 29 2.46 -4.57 0.37
N PRO A 30 1.21 -4.33 -0.06
CA PRO A 30 0.89 -3.13 -0.81
C PRO A 30 1.34 -1.91 0.00
N LEU A 31 2.07 -1.02 -0.67
CA LEU A 31 2.60 0.17 -0.04
C LEU A 31 1.45 1.14 0.16
N ASN A 32 1.00 1.30 1.39
CA ASN A 32 -0.02 2.27 1.80
C ASN A 32 0.53 3.23 2.85
N LEU A 33 -0.20 4.31 3.13
CA LEU A 33 0.28 5.35 4.05
C LEU A 33 0.48 4.83 5.47
N ALA A 34 -0.41 3.99 5.98
CA ALA A 34 -0.29 3.44 7.33
C ALA A 34 1.03 2.64 7.47
N THR A 35 1.32 1.78 6.49
CA THR A 35 2.58 1.03 6.46
C THR A 35 3.79 1.95 6.31
N ALA A 36 3.73 2.94 5.43
CA ALA A 36 4.83 3.89 5.25
C ALA A 36 5.12 4.69 6.51
N HIS A 37 4.10 5.22 7.18
CA HIS A 37 4.26 5.98 8.44
C HIS A 37 4.76 5.08 9.58
N ALA A 38 4.24 3.88 9.71
CA ALA A 38 4.72 2.94 10.73
C ALA A 38 6.19 2.57 10.53
N GLN A 39 6.62 2.35 9.30
CA GLN A 39 7.99 1.94 8.99
C GLN A 39 8.99 3.10 9.03
N GLN A 40 8.64 4.25 8.45
CA GLN A 40 9.56 5.38 8.27
C GLN A 40 9.58 6.32 9.46
N SER A 41 8.40 6.60 10.05
CA SER A 41 8.24 7.59 11.11
C SER A 41 7.89 6.97 12.46
N LYS A 42 7.73 5.64 12.54
CA LYS A 42 7.39 4.89 13.76
C LYS A 42 6.07 5.36 14.40
N LEU A 43 5.14 5.87 13.59
CA LEU A 43 3.84 6.32 14.07
C LEU A 43 2.96 5.13 14.44
N ALA A 44 2.26 5.25 15.56
CA ALA A 44 1.23 4.32 16.00
C ALA A 44 -0.13 4.64 15.36
N CYS A 45 -1.07 3.73 15.44
CA CYS A 45 -2.40 3.86 14.83
C CYS A 45 -3.15 5.12 15.30
N ASN A 46 -3.00 5.47 16.57
CA ASN A 46 -3.64 6.64 17.15
C ASN A 46 -3.12 7.98 16.63
N ALA A 47 -1.95 8.02 15.99
CA ALA A 47 -1.48 9.25 15.35
C ALA A 47 -2.43 9.72 14.23
N CYS A 48 -3.10 8.79 13.55
CA CYS A 48 -4.10 9.11 12.54
C CYS A 48 -5.53 9.05 13.09
N HIS A 49 -5.82 8.07 13.95
CA HIS A 49 -7.18 7.78 14.44
C HIS A 49 -7.54 8.47 15.77
N GLY A 50 -6.58 9.11 16.43
CA GLY A 50 -6.77 9.61 17.80
C GLY A 50 -6.96 8.46 18.79
N ASP A 51 -7.59 8.77 19.93
CA ASP A 51 -7.81 7.78 20.99
C ASP A 51 -9.06 6.92 20.79
N LYS A 52 -9.82 7.17 19.73
CA LYS A 52 -11.03 6.41 19.40
C LYS A 52 -10.70 5.23 18.50
N THR A 53 -11.31 4.09 18.78
CA THR A 53 -11.21 2.95 17.87
C THR A 53 -12.07 3.20 16.62
N PRO A 54 -11.61 2.82 15.42
CA PRO A 54 -12.38 3.02 14.18
C PRO A 54 -13.78 2.39 14.19
N THR A 55 -13.99 1.37 15.01
CA THR A 55 -15.29 0.68 15.16
C THR A 55 -16.30 1.41 16.04
N SER A 56 -15.87 2.46 16.74
CA SER A 56 -16.70 3.22 17.70
C SER A 56 -17.12 4.61 17.21
N VAL A 57 -16.77 4.96 15.97
CA VAL A 57 -17.05 6.29 15.39
C VAL A 57 -17.77 6.15 14.05
N THR A 58 -18.51 7.18 13.66
CA THR A 58 -19.08 7.27 12.32
C THR A 58 -17.99 7.46 11.26
N ALA A 59 -18.31 7.19 10.00
CA ALA A 59 -17.37 7.42 8.91
C ALA A 59 -16.97 8.90 8.81
N GLU A 60 -17.92 9.82 8.97
CA GLU A 60 -17.66 11.26 8.94
C GLU A 60 -16.75 11.71 10.08
N GLU A 61 -17.01 11.27 11.32
CA GLU A 61 -16.15 11.59 12.46
C GLU A 61 -14.74 11.04 12.28
N SER A 62 -14.63 9.83 11.72
CA SER A 62 -13.32 9.23 11.43
C SER A 62 -12.58 10.03 10.37
N LEU A 63 -13.23 10.43 9.28
CA LEU A 63 -12.63 11.21 8.20
C LEU A 63 -12.18 12.59 8.70
N ALA A 64 -13.02 13.30 9.43
CA ALA A 64 -12.68 14.61 9.99
C ALA A 64 -11.46 14.52 10.93
N THR A 65 -11.43 13.51 11.81
CA THR A 65 -10.29 13.29 12.72
C THR A 65 -9.01 12.96 11.95
N VAL A 66 -9.09 12.07 10.97
CA VAL A 66 -7.94 11.68 10.16
C VAL A 66 -7.41 12.86 9.35
N ASN A 67 -8.28 13.62 8.67
CA ASN A 67 -7.88 14.80 7.93
C ASN A 67 -7.20 15.83 8.83
N GLN A 68 -7.75 16.12 10.01
CA GLN A 68 -7.15 17.05 10.95
C GLN A 68 -5.76 16.57 11.41
N ASN A 69 -5.59 15.29 11.65
CA ASN A 69 -4.30 14.72 12.04
C ASN A 69 -3.27 14.77 10.91
N CYS A 70 -3.69 14.63 9.65
CA CYS A 70 -2.82 14.89 8.50
C CYS A 70 -2.32 16.33 8.50
N VAL A 71 -3.23 17.28 8.62
CA VAL A 71 -2.95 18.73 8.61
C VAL A 71 -2.01 19.13 9.77
N ASN A 72 -2.19 18.57 10.95
CA ASN A 72 -1.36 18.87 12.14
C ASN A 72 0.14 18.59 11.90
N CYS A 73 0.46 17.60 11.06
CA CYS A 73 1.84 17.24 10.76
C CYS A 73 2.32 17.78 9.41
N HIS A 74 1.48 17.77 8.39
CA HIS A 74 1.84 18.10 7.00
C HIS A 74 1.54 19.54 6.62
N GLY A 75 0.69 20.24 7.36
CA GLY A 75 0.12 21.51 6.99
C GLY A 75 -1.13 21.36 6.09
N ASP A 76 -1.78 22.48 5.81
CA ASP A 76 -2.95 22.53 4.93
C ASP A 76 -2.57 22.38 3.45
N ALA A 77 -3.57 22.28 2.58
CA ALA A 77 -3.37 22.10 1.15
C ALA A 77 -2.54 23.25 0.53
N LYS A 78 -2.75 24.49 1.00
CA LYS A 78 -2.01 25.66 0.51
C LYS A 78 -0.54 25.58 0.85
N SER A 79 -0.23 25.27 2.12
CA SER A 79 1.16 25.08 2.58
C SER A 79 1.85 23.94 1.83
N LEU A 80 1.14 22.85 1.57
CA LEU A 80 1.64 21.73 0.77
C LEU A 80 1.87 22.13 -0.69
N ALA A 81 0.96 22.91 -1.29
CA ALA A 81 1.13 23.41 -2.64
C ALA A 81 2.43 24.21 -2.79
N GLU A 82 2.69 25.13 -1.87
CA GLU A 82 3.90 25.95 -1.86
C GLU A 82 5.16 25.10 -1.64
N LYS A 83 5.14 24.19 -0.66
CA LYS A 83 6.26 23.32 -0.30
C LYS A 83 6.64 22.35 -1.42
N LEU A 84 5.68 21.84 -2.16
CA LEU A 84 5.90 20.83 -3.18
C LEU A 84 6.17 21.43 -4.58
N ALA A 85 5.80 22.68 -4.82
CA ALA A 85 5.95 23.33 -6.11
C ALA A 85 7.34 23.16 -6.76
N PRO A 86 8.47 23.28 -6.04
CA PRO A 86 9.80 23.11 -6.64
C PRO A 86 10.08 21.69 -7.14
N ASN A 87 9.39 20.67 -6.58
CA ASN A 87 9.66 19.26 -6.80
C ASN A 87 8.60 18.57 -7.68
N LEU A 88 7.65 19.32 -8.23
CA LEU A 88 6.63 18.76 -9.12
C LEU A 88 7.24 18.28 -10.43
N VAL A 89 6.84 17.10 -10.87
CA VAL A 89 7.22 16.54 -12.18
C VAL A 89 6.61 17.39 -13.29
N HIS A 90 5.34 17.74 -13.14
CA HIS A 90 4.62 18.67 -14.00
C HIS A 90 4.40 19.97 -13.23
N LYS A 91 5.24 20.97 -13.48
CA LYS A 91 5.24 22.23 -12.72
C LYS A 91 3.93 23.01 -12.79
N GLU A 92 3.18 22.80 -13.88
CA GLU A 92 1.87 23.39 -14.11
C GLU A 92 0.73 22.66 -13.39
N ILE A 93 0.99 21.47 -12.85
CA ILE A 93 -0.02 20.63 -12.19
C ILE A 93 0.36 20.45 -10.72
N ASN A 94 -0.31 21.21 -9.85
CA ASN A 94 -0.14 21.06 -8.41
C ASN A 94 -1.45 20.57 -7.79
N PRO A 95 -1.54 19.30 -7.38
CA PRO A 95 -2.79 18.76 -6.87
C PRO A 95 -3.28 19.43 -5.59
N HIS A 96 -2.36 19.98 -4.76
CA HIS A 96 -2.71 20.69 -3.54
C HIS A 96 -3.09 22.16 -3.77
N GLY A 97 -2.82 22.68 -4.95
CA GLY A 97 -3.24 24.01 -5.40
C GLY A 97 -4.30 23.97 -6.49
N SER A 98 -5.11 22.92 -6.54
CA SER A 98 -6.11 22.69 -7.57
C SER A 98 -7.36 23.55 -7.39
N HIS A 99 -8.23 23.57 -8.43
CA HIS A 99 -9.55 24.19 -8.36
C HIS A 99 -10.51 23.51 -7.36
N LEU A 100 -10.18 22.32 -6.87
CA LEU A 100 -10.90 21.62 -5.79
C LEU A 100 -10.37 22.12 -4.45
N VAL A 101 -10.70 23.32 -4.08
CA VAL A 101 -10.09 24.09 -2.99
C VAL A 101 -10.16 23.39 -1.63
N GLU A 102 -11.24 22.64 -1.38
CA GLU A 102 -11.48 21.93 -0.13
C GLU A 102 -11.76 20.45 -0.43
N ILE A 103 -10.70 19.70 -0.69
CA ILE A 103 -10.78 18.25 -0.84
C ILE A 103 -10.08 17.57 0.33
N ASP A 104 -10.73 16.57 0.90
CA ASP A 104 -10.16 15.79 2.00
C ASP A 104 -8.88 15.07 1.57
N CYS A 105 -7.88 15.06 2.43
CA CYS A 105 -6.60 14.37 2.19
C CYS A 105 -6.82 12.91 1.77
N VAL A 106 -7.77 12.26 2.42
CA VAL A 106 -8.10 10.84 2.21
C VAL A 106 -8.78 10.54 0.88
N THR A 107 -9.25 11.56 0.15
CA THR A 107 -9.80 11.37 -1.21
C THR A 107 -8.75 10.83 -2.18
N CYS A 108 -7.50 11.24 -1.99
CA CYS A 108 -6.37 10.80 -2.80
C CYS A 108 -5.39 9.93 -2.01
N HIS A 109 -5.19 10.24 -0.72
CA HIS A 109 -4.21 9.59 0.14
C HIS A 109 -4.88 8.58 1.06
N HIS A 110 -5.04 7.35 0.58
CA HIS A 110 -5.68 6.28 1.34
C HIS A 110 -4.75 5.73 2.42
N GLY A 111 -5.24 5.64 3.67
CA GLY A 111 -4.45 5.15 4.80
C GLY A 111 -4.05 3.69 4.66
N HIS A 112 -4.99 2.84 4.30
CA HIS A 112 -4.86 1.38 4.31
C HIS A 112 -4.87 0.71 2.94
N SER A 113 -4.97 1.48 1.87
CA SER A 113 -4.89 1.02 0.48
C SER A 113 -3.95 1.90 -0.33
N ALA A 114 -3.72 1.57 -1.58
CA ALA A 114 -2.98 2.44 -2.49
C ALA A 114 -3.76 3.73 -2.71
N GLY A 115 -3.06 4.87 -2.72
CA GLY A 115 -3.65 6.15 -3.05
C GLY A 115 -4.06 6.24 -4.52
N GLU A 116 -5.04 7.05 -4.81
CA GLU A 116 -5.59 7.28 -6.14
C GLU A 116 -5.47 8.75 -6.52
N ALA A 117 -5.03 9.02 -7.75
CA ALA A 117 -5.00 10.38 -8.26
C ALA A 117 -6.42 10.79 -8.71
N TYR A 118 -7.22 11.32 -7.81
CA TYR A 118 -8.61 11.71 -8.05
C TYR A 118 -8.79 12.59 -9.30
N CYS A 119 -7.82 13.45 -9.59
CA CYS A 119 -7.83 14.32 -10.76
C CYS A 119 -7.91 13.56 -12.09
N GLN A 120 -7.41 12.33 -12.14
CA GLN A 120 -7.42 11.49 -13.34
C GLN A 120 -8.81 10.98 -13.73
N GLN A 121 -9.83 11.19 -12.90
CA GLN A 121 -11.22 10.92 -13.26
C GLN A 121 -11.73 11.92 -14.34
N CYS A 122 -11.12 13.09 -14.44
CA CYS A 122 -11.49 14.13 -15.40
C CYS A 122 -10.32 14.55 -16.29
N HIS A 123 -9.09 14.38 -15.87
CA HIS A 123 -7.88 14.86 -16.57
C HIS A 123 -7.00 13.72 -17.05
N ALA A 124 -6.50 13.82 -18.28
CA ALA A 124 -5.66 12.80 -18.91
C ALA A 124 -4.15 13.05 -18.71
N PHE A 125 -3.71 13.35 -17.48
CA PHE A 125 -2.28 13.43 -17.16
C PHE A 125 -1.87 12.25 -16.28
N ASP A 126 -0.61 11.84 -16.38
CA ASP A 126 -0.07 10.76 -15.56
C ASP A 126 0.40 11.30 -14.21
N MET A 127 -0.17 10.79 -13.14
CA MET A 127 0.20 11.14 -11.77
C MET A 127 0.34 9.88 -10.91
N THR A 128 1.48 9.73 -10.28
CA THR A 128 1.75 8.62 -9.37
C THR A 128 1.63 9.07 -7.92
N MET A 129 0.76 8.42 -7.19
CA MET A 129 0.53 8.71 -5.77
C MET A 129 1.66 8.16 -4.88
N PRO A 130 2.05 8.89 -3.82
CA PRO A 130 2.89 8.35 -2.77
C PRO A 130 2.07 7.37 -1.87
N PRO A 131 2.75 6.48 -1.12
CA PRO A 131 4.19 6.30 -1.11
C PRO A 131 4.66 5.50 -2.34
N LYS A 132 5.77 5.94 -2.93
CA LYS A 132 6.40 5.20 -4.03
C LYS A 132 7.28 4.09 -3.44
N ALA A 133 7.27 2.91 -4.08
CA ALA A 133 8.25 1.88 -3.74
C ALA A 133 9.66 2.43 -3.96
N LYS A 134 10.55 2.26 -2.97
CA LYS A 134 11.97 2.55 -3.18
C LYS A 134 12.50 1.55 -4.20
N LYS A 135 13.08 2.05 -5.29
CA LYS A 135 13.80 1.22 -6.27
C LYS A 135 15.10 0.72 -5.65
#